data_3d2e23238acc57b8ab91351ea40a6828
#
_entry.id   3d2e23238acc57b8ab91351ea40a6828
#
_cell.length_a   1.000
_cell.length_b   1.000
_cell.length_c   1.000
_cell.angle_alpha   90.00
_cell.angle_beta   90.00
_cell.angle_gamma   90.00
#
_symmetry.space_group_name_H-M   'P 1'
#
loop_
_entity.id
_entity.type
_entity.pdbx_description
1 polymer ?
#
loop_
_entity_poly.entity_id
_entity_poly.type
_entity_poly.pdbx_seq_one_letter_code
_entity_poly.pdbx_strand_id
1 'polypeptide(L)'
;MQLRALLFDKDGTFLDFAKTWDAATGSVIATLAAGDAAVAARLAAIVHYDLEARVLLPTSPFIASSVGELIPLWAEALGRPGDAAFDQLLRDLFHDATLHAATPIGEPSAVFETLQQAGYRLGVVTNDSERGARSQCERLGLVSWFDAIFGYDSGHGRKPEAGQIVAFLDRFGFQPGETAMIGDTLHDLHAARAAGVIAIGVESGFMSAEQLAPDADYIISDISKLSDLLQTMN
;
A
#
# COMPACT_ATOMS: atom_id res chain seq x y z
N MET A 1 21.59 11.83 14.28
CA MET A 1 20.87 10.66 14.84
C MET A 1 20.89 9.63 13.72
N GLN A 2 21.27 8.41 13.98
CA GLN A 2 21.42 7.38 12.94
C GLN A 2 20.10 6.62 12.78
N LEU A 3 19.62 6.46 11.53
CA LEU A 3 18.47 5.62 11.22
C LEU A 3 18.79 4.15 11.52
N ARG A 4 17.81 3.42 12.06
CA ARG A 4 17.91 2.01 12.44
C ARG A 4 16.73 1.18 11.92
N ALA A 5 15.61 1.82 11.57
CA ALA A 5 14.41 1.18 11.07
C ALA A 5 13.85 1.89 9.85
N LEU A 6 13.35 1.11 8.90
CA LEU A 6 12.77 1.59 7.66
C LEU A 6 11.40 0.92 7.46
N LEU A 7 10.37 1.73 7.36
CA LEU A 7 9.00 1.31 7.14
C LEU A 7 8.60 1.63 5.70
N PHE A 8 8.02 0.69 5.03
CA PHE A 8 7.66 0.80 3.63
C PHE A 8 6.15 0.74 3.46
N ASP A 9 5.58 1.67 2.70
CA ASP A 9 4.35 1.36 2.01
C ASP A 9 4.60 0.25 0.98
N LYS A 10 3.54 -0.36 0.50
CA LYS A 10 3.59 -1.50 -0.39
C LYS A 10 3.32 -1.10 -1.85
N ASP A 11 2.11 -0.67 -2.12
CA ASP A 11 1.59 -0.41 -3.46
C ASP A 11 2.06 0.96 -3.96
N GLY A 12 2.72 1.02 -5.11
CA GLY A 12 3.39 2.23 -5.61
C GLY A 12 4.80 2.42 -5.06
N THR A 13 5.19 1.70 -4.02
CA THR A 13 6.50 1.82 -3.40
C THR A 13 7.45 0.69 -3.80
N PHE A 14 7.09 -0.57 -3.56
CA PHE A 14 7.85 -1.74 -4.03
C PHE A 14 7.02 -2.75 -4.82
N LEU A 15 5.69 -2.60 -4.84
CA LEU A 15 4.79 -3.27 -5.77
C LEU A 15 4.14 -2.25 -6.70
N ASP A 16 4.06 -2.60 -7.98
CA ASP A 16 3.43 -1.78 -9.02
C ASP A 16 1.91 -1.74 -8.78
N PHE A 17 1.42 -0.58 -8.37
CA PHE A 17 0.00 -0.39 -8.07
C PHE A 17 -0.87 -0.66 -9.29
N ALA A 18 -0.55 -0.05 -10.44
CA ALA A 18 -1.38 -0.15 -11.63
C ALA A 18 -1.48 -1.60 -12.09
N LYS A 19 -0.35 -2.32 -12.22
CA LYS A 19 -0.37 -3.73 -12.62
C LYS A 19 -1.15 -4.62 -11.64
N THR A 20 -1.08 -4.31 -10.34
CA THR A 20 -1.76 -5.09 -9.31
C THR A 20 -3.25 -4.77 -9.26
N TRP A 21 -3.61 -3.49 -9.15
CA TRP A 21 -4.98 -3.08 -8.83
C TRP A 21 -5.87 -2.90 -10.04
N ASP A 22 -5.34 -2.51 -11.21
CA ASP A 22 -6.13 -2.40 -12.44
C ASP A 22 -6.69 -3.77 -12.87
N ALA A 23 -5.82 -4.78 -12.92
CA ALA A 23 -6.22 -6.13 -13.28
C ALA A 23 -7.18 -6.75 -12.24
N ALA A 24 -6.88 -6.57 -10.94
CA ALA A 24 -7.72 -7.08 -9.87
C ALA A 24 -9.12 -6.46 -9.88
N THR A 25 -9.21 -5.13 -9.98
CA THR A 25 -10.49 -4.41 -10.02
C THR A 25 -11.34 -4.85 -11.20
N GLY A 26 -10.75 -4.92 -12.39
CA GLY A 26 -11.45 -5.40 -13.59
C GLY A 26 -11.99 -6.82 -13.46
N SER A 27 -11.20 -7.72 -12.86
CA SER A 27 -11.59 -9.11 -12.60
C SER A 27 -12.75 -9.21 -11.61
N VAL A 28 -12.71 -8.45 -10.51
CA VAL A 28 -13.77 -8.44 -9.50
C VAL A 28 -15.06 -7.84 -10.07
N ILE A 29 -14.98 -6.72 -10.81
CA ILE A 29 -16.14 -6.15 -11.50
C ILE A 29 -16.77 -7.17 -12.46
N ALA A 30 -15.98 -7.84 -13.29
CA ALA A 30 -16.47 -8.83 -14.25
C ALA A 30 -17.16 -10.01 -13.54
N THR A 31 -16.60 -10.48 -12.43
CA THR A 31 -17.16 -11.57 -11.61
C THR A 31 -18.52 -11.18 -11.03
N LEU A 32 -18.61 -9.99 -10.42
CA LEU A 32 -19.85 -9.53 -9.77
C LEU A 32 -20.93 -9.14 -10.78
N ALA A 33 -20.54 -8.59 -11.91
CA ALA A 33 -21.47 -8.21 -12.97
C ALA A 33 -22.08 -9.43 -13.69
N ALA A 34 -21.39 -10.57 -13.72
CA ALA A 34 -21.84 -11.81 -14.35
C ALA A 34 -22.38 -11.61 -15.80
N GLY A 35 -21.76 -10.68 -16.53
CA GLY A 35 -22.14 -10.31 -17.90
C GLY A 35 -23.17 -9.17 -18.02
N ASP A 36 -23.70 -8.64 -16.92
CA ASP A 36 -24.59 -7.47 -16.94
C ASP A 36 -23.77 -6.17 -17.05
N ALA A 37 -23.83 -5.55 -18.24
CA ALA A 37 -23.08 -4.32 -18.51
C ALA A 37 -23.52 -3.12 -17.64
N ALA A 38 -24.79 -3.06 -17.22
CA ALA A 38 -25.28 -1.98 -16.36
C ALA A 38 -24.75 -2.12 -14.93
N VAL A 39 -24.64 -3.36 -14.44
CA VAL A 39 -24.00 -3.66 -13.15
C VAL A 39 -22.51 -3.31 -13.22
N ALA A 40 -21.79 -3.76 -14.27
CA ALA A 40 -20.39 -3.45 -14.45
C ALA A 40 -20.13 -1.93 -14.44
N ALA A 41 -20.93 -1.17 -15.17
CA ALA A 41 -20.81 0.28 -15.23
C ALA A 41 -21.04 0.96 -13.86
N ARG A 42 -22.02 0.50 -13.07
CA ARG A 42 -22.27 1.04 -11.72
C ARG A 42 -21.09 0.77 -10.77
N LEU A 43 -20.57 -0.46 -10.78
CA LEU A 43 -19.43 -0.82 -9.91
C LEU A 43 -18.16 -0.04 -10.31
N ALA A 44 -17.90 0.06 -11.63
CA ALA A 44 -16.78 0.81 -12.16
C ALA A 44 -16.83 2.30 -11.78
N ALA A 45 -18.03 2.91 -11.85
CA ALA A 45 -18.22 4.32 -11.49
C ALA A 45 -17.88 4.62 -10.04
N ILE A 46 -18.17 3.70 -9.10
CA ILE A 46 -17.88 3.88 -7.67
C ILE A 46 -16.37 3.98 -7.40
N VAL A 47 -15.56 3.22 -8.14
CA VAL A 47 -14.11 3.14 -7.95
C VAL A 47 -13.34 3.90 -9.03
N HIS A 48 -14.03 4.66 -9.88
CA HIS A 48 -13.47 5.39 -11.01
C HIS A 48 -12.59 4.50 -11.90
N TYR A 49 -13.15 3.35 -12.31
CA TYR A 49 -12.49 2.40 -13.19
C TYR A 49 -12.98 2.58 -14.64
N ASP A 50 -12.05 2.75 -15.57
CA ASP A 50 -12.34 2.76 -17.00
C ASP A 50 -12.46 1.33 -17.52
N LEU A 51 -13.67 0.93 -17.90
CA LEU A 51 -13.97 -0.42 -18.38
C LEU A 51 -13.37 -0.71 -19.76
N GLU A 52 -13.17 0.31 -20.61
CA GLU A 52 -12.60 0.16 -21.95
C GLU A 52 -11.07 0.08 -21.87
N ALA A 53 -10.44 1.06 -21.22
CA ALA A 53 -9.00 1.08 -21.01
C ALA A 53 -8.51 0.05 -19.98
N ARG A 54 -9.41 -0.47 -19.12
CA ARG A 54 -9.14 -1.42 -18.02
C ARG A 54 -8.15 -0.89 -16.99
N VAL A 55 -8.32 0.38 -16.59
CA VAL A 55 -7.45 1.04 -15.63
C VAL A 55 -8.26 1.81 -14.58
N LEU A 56 -7.72 1.93 -13.38
CA LEU A 56 -8.18 2.87 -12.38
C LEU A 56 -7.74 4.29 -12.77
N LEU A 57 -8.68 5.23 -12.73
CA LEU A 57 -8.36 6.62 -13.01
C LEU A 57 -7.56 7.25 -11.84
N PRO A 58 -6.78 8.32 -12.08
CA PRO A 58 -6.03 9.00 -11.02
C PRO A 58 -6.90 9.54 -9.86
N THR A 59 -8.20 9.63 -10.07
CA THR A 59 -9.18 10.03 -9.04
C THR A 59 -9.78 8.84 -8.29
N SER A 60 -9.28 7.62 -8.53
CA SER A 60 -9.83 6.43 -7.90
C SER A 60 -9.67 6.48 -6.38
N PRO A 61 -10.74 6.16 -5.63
CA PRO A 61 -10.64 6.05 -4.18
C PRO A 61 -9.69 4.91 -3.74
N PHE A 62 -9.40 3.90 -4.57
CA PHE A 62 -8.42 2.86 -4.23
C PHE A 62 -7.00 3.38 -3.98
N ILE A 63 -6.65 4.56 -4.49
CA ILE A 63 -5.33 5.18 -4.26
C ILE A 63 -5.15 5.57 -2.79
N ALA A 64 -6.25 5.94 -2.12
CA ALA A 64 -6.23 6.49 -0.77
C ALA A 64 -6.98 5.62 0.26
N SER A 65 -8.00 4.86 -0.18
CA SER A 65 -8.90 4.11 0.68
C SER A 65 -8.57 2.63 0.70
N SER A 66 -8.93 1.97 1.79
CA SER A 66 -8.88 0.50 1.88
C SER A 66 -10.05 -0.15 1.12
N VAL A 67 -9.86 -1.40 0.70
CA VAL A 67 -10.97 -2.23 0.17
C VAL A 67 -12.14 -2.25 1.15
N GLY A 68 -11.86 -2.29 2.47
CA GLY A 68 -12.89 -2.30 3.51
C GLY A 68 -13.84 -1.11 3.49
N GLU A 69 -13.40 0.05 3.01
CA GLU A 69 -14.25 1.25 2.87
C GLU A 69 -15.12 1.22 1.62
N LEU A 70 -14.67 0.55 0.57
CA LEU A 70 -15.38 0.48 -0.71
C LEU A 70 -16.40 -0.65 -0.75
N ILE A 71 -16.21 -1.71 0.05
CA ILE A 71 -17.15 -2.84 0.14
C ILE A 71 -18.59 -2.41 0.41
N PRO A 72 -18.89 -1.53 1.39
CA PRO A 72 -20.27 -1.11 1.64
C PRO A 72 -20.92 -0.41 0.45
N LEU A 73 -20.15 0.38 -0.31
CA LEU A 73 -20.65 1.09 -1.49
C LEU A 73 -21.02 0.11 -2.63
N TRP A 74 -20.20 -0.91 -2.81
CA TRP A 74 -20.48 -1.98 -3.79
C TRP A 74 -21.65 -2.85 -3.33
N ALA A 75 -21.72 -3.19 -2.04
CA ALA A 75 -22.85 -3.93 -1.48
C ALA A 75 -24.19 -3.19 -1.67
N GLU A 76 -24.19 -1.88 -1.44
CA GLU A 76 -25.37 -1.03 -1.68
C GLU A 76 -25.75 -1.02 -3.17
N ALA A 77 -24.77 -0.82 -4.07
CA ALA A 77 -24.98 -0.81 -5.52
C ALA A 77 -25.55 -2.12 -6.08
N LEU A 78 -25.27 -3.23 -5.37
CA LEU A 78 -25.78 -4.56 -5.70
C LEU A 78 -27.04 -4.96 -4.93
N GLY A 79 -27.63 -4.05 -4.15
CA GLY A 79 -28.83 -4.28 -3.36
C GLY A 79 -28.65 -5.23 -2.18
N ARG A 80 -27.43 -5.34 -1.65
CA ARG A 80 -27.04 -6.21 -0.53
C ARG A 80 -26.39 -5.47 0.64
N PRO A 81 -26.93 -4.32 1.09
CA PRO A 81 -26.34 -3.55 2.17
C PRO A 81 -26.38 -4.34 3.49
N GLY A 82 -25.26 -4.35 4.24
CA GLY A 82 -25.15 -5.01 5.53
C GLY A 82 -25.12 -6.54 5.49
N ASP A 83 -24.94 -7.14 4.30
CA ASP A 83 -24.77 -8.58 4.15
C ASP A 83 -23.31 -8.98 4.46
N ALA A 84 -23.06 -9.41 5.68
CA ALA A 84 -21.72 -9.79 6.14
C ALA A 84 -21.09 -10.93 5.31
N ALA A 85 -21.89 -11.86 4.80
CA ALA A 85 -21.38 -12.93 3.94
C ALA A 85 -20.92 -12.39 2.57
N PHE A 86 -21.65 -11.41 2.06
CA PHE A 86 -21.27 -10.74 0.82
C PHE A 86 -20.03 -9.84 1.01
N ASP A 87 -19.95 -9.14 2.11
CA ASP A 87 -18.76 -8.34 2.47
C ASP A 87 -17.51 -9.23 2.54
N GLN A 88 -17.63 -10.41 3.12
CA GLN A 88 -16.53 -11.38 3.16
C GLN A 88 -16.18 -11.90 1.77
N LEU A 89 -17.18 -12.22 0.94
CA LEU A 89 -16.95 -12.60 -0.46
C LEU A 89 -16.17 -11.53 -1.22
N LEU A 90 -16.51 -10.26 -1.07
CA LEU A 90 -15.79 -9.15 -1.71
C LEU A 90 -14.33 -9.07 -1.26
N ARG A 91 -14.07 -9.23 0.04
CA ARG A 91 -12.70 -9.27 0.59
C ARG A 91 -11.90 -10.41 -0.01
N ASP A 92 -12.49 -11.60 -0.11
CA ASP A 92 -11.81 -12.77 -0.67
C ASP A 92 -11.57 -12.62 -2.18
N LEU A 93 -12.53 -12.07 -2.94
CA LEU A 93 -12.35 -11.78 -4.37
C LEU A 93 -11.19 -10.79 -4.62
N PHE A 94 -11.13 -9.70 -3.85
CA PHE A 94 -10.02 -8.75 -3.97
C PHE A 94 -8.71 -9.37 -3.51
N HIS A 95 -8.70 -10.11 -2.42
CA HIS A 95 -7.51 -10.81 -1.94
C HIS A 95 -6.93 -11.73 -3.02
N ASP A 96 -7.76 -12.60 -3.61
CA ASP A 96 -7.31 -13.54 -4.63
C ASP A 96 -6.86 -12.83 -5.91
N ALA A 97 -7.60 -11.81 -6.35
CA ALA A 97 -7.27 -11.06 -7.56
C ALA A 97 -5.95 -10.28 -7.41
N THR A 98 -5.77 -9.57 -6.29
CA THR A 98 -4.54 -8.80 -6.05
C THR A 98 -3.34 -9.72 -5.76
N LEU A 99 -3.55 -10.87 -5.12
CA LEU A 99 -2.50 -11.86 -4.91
C LEU A 99 -1.90 -12.32 -6.23
N HIS A 100 -2.74 -12.67 -7.22
CA HIS A 100 -2.28 -13.14 -8.53
C HIS A 100 -1.62 -12.04 -9.36
N ALA A 101 -2.11 -10.81 -9.27
CA ALA A 101 -1.65 -9.67 -10.05
C ALA A 101 -0.43 -8.96 -9.46
N ALA A 102 -0.10 -9.19 -8.17
CA ALA A 102 0.99 -8.49 -7.49
C ALA A 102 2.31 -8.58 -8.28
N THR A 103 2.83 -7.43 -8.66
CA THR A 103 4.01 -7.28 -9.53
C THR A 103 5.03 -6.38 -8.83
N PRO A 104 6.30 -6.80 -8.66
CA PRO A 104 7.32 -5.97 -8.03
C PRO A 104 7.75 -4.81 -8.93
N ILE A 105 8.20 -3.71 -8.33
CA ILE A 105 8.92 -2.61 -8.98
C ILE A 105 10.41 -2.93 -8.90
N GLY A 106 11.07 -3.13 -10.04
CA GLY A 106 12.49 -3.49 -10.08
C GLY A 106 12.78 -4.79 -9.32
N GLU A 107 13.82 -4.78 -8.49
CA GLU A 107 14.32 -5.94 -7.73
C GLU A 107 14.26 -5.66 -6.21
N PRO A 108 13.08 -5.61 -5.59
CA PRO A 108 12.95 -5.22 -4.18
C PRO A 108 13.68 -6.18 -3.23
N SER A 109 13.79 -7.47 -3.56
CA SER A 109 14.56 -8.44 -2.76
C SER A 109 16.01 -7.99 -2.57
N ALA A 110 16.68 -7.54 -3.62
CA ALA A 110 18.07 -7.11 -3.56
C ALA A 110 18.23 -5.83 -2.69
N VAL A 111 17.25 -4.93 -2.76
CA VAL A 111 17.21 -3.73 -1.92
C VAL A 111 17.07 -4.11 -0.44
N PHE A 112 16.07 -4.95 -0.12
CA PHE A 112 15.81 -5.36 1.27
C PHE A 112 16.98 -6.18 1.86
N GLU A 113 17.59 -7.06 1.06
CA GLU A 113 18.79 -7.77 1.46
C GLU A 113 19.92 -6.81 1.85
N THR A 114 20.21 -5.82 1.01
CA THR A 114 21.24 -4.80 1.27
C THR A 114 20.96 -4.03 2.55
N LEU A 115 19.72 -3.62 2.77
CA LEU A 115 19.30 -2.87 3.96
C LEU A 115 19.41 -3.73 5.24
N GLN A 116 18.99 -5.00 5.19
CA GLN A 116 19.14 -5.92 6.32
C GLN A 116 20.62 -6.19 6.65
N GLN A 117 21.47 -6.40 5.63
CA GLN A 117 22.91 -6.57 5.81
C GLN A 117 23.57 -5.31 6.42
N ALA A 118 23.04 -4.13 6.13
CA ALA A 118 23.45 -2.88 6.77
C ALA A 118 22.92 -2.71 8.20
N GLY A 119 22.10 -3.65 8.70
CA GLY A 119 21.61 -3.68 10.09
C GLY A 119 20.27 -2.98 10.33
N TYR A 120 19.57 -2.55 9.27
CA TYR A 120 18.24 -1.95 9.42
C TYR A 120 17.16 -3.00 9.74
N ARG A 121 16.24 -2.63 10.63
CA ARG A 121 14.97 -3.33 10.81
C ARG A 121 13.98 -2.84 9.75
N LEU A 122 13.29 -3.77 9.10
CA LEU A 122 12.35 -3.45 8.02
C LEU A 122 10.92 -3.81 8.40
N GLY A 123 9.97 -2.95 8.04
CA GLY A 123 8.55 -3.21 8.24
C GLY A 123 7.71 -2.74 7.07
N VAL A 124 6.49 -3.28 6.96
CA VAL A 124 5.47 -2.81 6.01
C VAL A 124 4.36 -2.13 6.77
N VAL A 125 3.94 -0.95 6.28
CA VAL A 125 2.82 -0.15 6.79
C VAL A 125 1.93 0.22 5.61
N THR A 126 0.77 -0.43 5.49
CA THR A 126 -0.08 -0.30 4.30
C THR A 126 -1.55 -0.07 4.62
N ASN A 127 -2.27 0.57 3.68
CA ASN A 127 -3.73 0.66 3.70
C ASN A 127 -4.43 -0.55 3.04
N ASP A 128 -3.66 -1.56 2.63
CA ASP A 128 -4.21 -2.89 2.33
C ASP A 128 -4.45 -3.69 3.63
N SER A 129 -5.12 -4.84 3.55
CA SER A 129 -5.25 -5.75 4.70
C SER A 129 -3.91 -6.41 5.04
N GLU A 130 -3.68 -6.70 6.33
CA GLU A 130 -2.48 -7.43 6.75
C GLU A 130 -2.36 -8.78 6.03
N ARG A 131 -3.49 -9.51 5.92
CA ARG A 131 -3.54 -10.78 5.19
C ARG A 131 -3.12 -10.60 3.72
N GLY A 132 -3.65 -9.58 3.03
CA GLY A 132 -3.33 -9.29 1.63
C GLY A 132 -1.85 -8.98 1.44
N ALA A 133 -1.34 -8.04 2.23
CA ALA A 133 0.06 -7.63 2.20
C ALA A 133 1.01 -8.81 2.45
N ARG A 134 0.73 -9.61 3.48
CA ARG A 134 1.53 -10.79 3.83
C ARG A 134 1.53 -11.83 2.71
N SER A 135 0.35 -12.19 2.18
CA SER A 135 0.23 -13.20 1.11
C SER A 135 0.94 -12.77 -0.18
N GLN A 136 0.86 -11.49 -0.55
CA GLN A 136 1.58 -10.96 -1.71
C GLN A 136 3.11 -11.01 -1.49
N CYS A 137 3.58 -10.60 -0.30
CA CYS A 137 4.98 -10.71 0.06
C CYS A 137 5.48 -12.17 0.09
N GLU A 138 4.68 -13.11 0.59
CA GLU A 138 4.99 -14.54 0.58
C GLU A 138 5.13 -15.07 -0.84
N ARG A 139 4.15 -14.79 -1.71
CA ARG A 139 4.17 -15.22 -3.11
C ARG A 139 5.40 -14.71 -3.87
N LEU A 140 5.86 -13.50 -3.52
CA LEU A 140 7.03 -12.87 -4.16
C LEU A 140 8.36 -13.19 -3.46
N GLY A 141 8.35 -14.00 -2.39
CA GLY A 141 9.55 -14.32 -1.62
C GLY A 141 10.10 -13.15 -0.79
N LEU A 142 9.26 -12.13 -0.51
CA LEU A 142 9.67 -10.92 0.19
C LEU A 142 9.39 -10.94 1.70
N VAL A 143 8.51 -11.84 2.17
CA VAL A 143 8.01 -11.81 3.56
C VAL A 143 9.13 -11.94 4.60
N SER A 144 10.18 -12.70 4.30
CA SER A 144 11.31 -12.94 5.23
C SER A 144 12.17 -11.70 5.48
N TRP A 145 12.06 -10.68 4.66
CA TRP A 145 12.78 -9.41 4.84
C TRP A 145 12.14 -8.50 5.90
N PHE A 146 10.86 -8.71 6.24
CA PHE A 146 10.14 -7.81 7.13
C PHE A 146 9.97 -8.38 8.53
N ASP A 147 10.34 -7.59 9.53
CA ASP A 147 10.16 -7.90 10.95
C ASP A 147 8.69 -7.78 11.39
N ALA A 148 7.93 -6.91 10.72
CA ALA A 148 6.49 -6.76 10.90
C ALA A 148 5.81 -6.27 9.60
N ILE A 149 4.54 -6.66 9.44
CA ILE A 149 3.65 -6.17 8.39
C ILE A 149 2.37 -5.72 9.09
N PHE A 150 1.99 -4.46 8.91
CA PHE A 150 0.76 -3.87 9.44
C PHE A 150 -0.14 -3.43 8.29
N GLY A 151 -1.36 -3.94 8.26
CA GLY A 151 -2.45 -3.50 7.40
C GLY A 151 -3.44 -2.58 8.14
N TYR A 152 -4.43 -2.05 7.43
CA TYR A 152 -5.48 -1.22 8.03
C TYR A 152 -6.27 -1.97 9.12
N ASP A 153 -6.30 -3.29 9.07
CA ASP A 153 -7.04 -4.18 9.95
C ASP A 153 -6.19 -4.80 11.08
N SER A 154 -4.92 -4.40 11.23
CA SER A 154 -4.02 -4.86 12.30
C SER A 154 -4.33 -4.26 13.69
N GLY A 155 -5.39 -3.47 13.83
CA GLY A 155 -5.81 -2.89 15.12
C GLY A 155 -5.11 -1.59 15.51
N HIS A 156 -4.36 -0.97 14.58
CA HIS A 156 -3.58 0.25 14.82
C HIS A 156 -4.05 1.46 13.99
N GLY A 157 -5.25 1.38 13.39
CA GLY A 157 -5.73 2.39 12.44
C GLY A 157 -5.06 2.26 11.08
N ARG A 158 -5.10 3.33 10.30
CA ARG A 158 -4.59 3.36 8.91
C ARG A 158 -3.91 4.69 8.60
N LYS A 159 -3.07 4.74 7.57
CA LYS A 159 -2.50 5.99 7.07
C LYS A 159 -3.64 6.92 6.55
N PRO A 160 -3.62 8.24 6.85
CA PRO A 160 -2.51 9.03 7.35
C PRO A 160 -2.36 9.05 8.89
N GLU A 161 -3.04 8.21 9.65
CA GLU A 161 -2.85 8.12 11.09
C GLU A 161 -1.49 7.49 11.43
N ALA A 162 -0.92 7.89 12.58
CA ALA A 162 0.39 7.40 13.04
C ALA A 162 0.40 5.96 13.56
N GLY A 163 -0.77 5.38 13.85
CA GLY A 163 -0.89 4.23 14.74
C GLY A 163 -0.09 3.00 14.30
N GLN A 164 -0.06 2.66 13.02
CA GLN A 164 0.74 1.54 12.52
C GLN A 164 2.24 1.76 12.70
N ILE A 165 2.72 3.00 12.47
CA ILE A 165 4.13 3.38 12.66
C ILE A 165 4.47 3.33 14.15
N VAL A 166 3.64 3.92 15.01
CA VAL A 166 3.81 3.88 16.47
C VAL A 166 3.86 2.45 17.00
N ALA A 167 2.98 1.57 16.50
CA ALA A 167 2.98 0.15 16.87
C ALA A 167 4.31 -0.55 16.52
N PHE A 168 4.94 -0.18 15.40
CA PHE A 168 6.27 -0.68 15.06
C PHE A 168 7.33 -0.14 16.02
N LEU A 169 7.32 1.16 16.30
CA LEU A 169 8.26 1.80 17.25
C LEU A 169 8.19 1.13 18.63
N ASP A 170 6.99 0.96 19.15
CA ASP A 170 6.74 0.34 20.46
C ASP A 170 7.19 -1.12 20.51
N ARG A 171 6.89 -1.88 19.46
CA ARG A 171 7.22 -3.31 19.37
C ARG A 171 8.72 -3.57 19.38
N PHE A 172 9.50 -2.71 18.74
CA PHE A 172 10.94 -2.91 18.57
C PHE A 172 11.81 -1.95 19.39
N GLY A 173 11.19 -1.05 20.15
CA GLY A 173 11.88 -0.12 21.04
C GLY A 173 12.66 0.99 20.31
N PHE A 174 12.18 1.44 19.15
CA PHE A 174 12.79 2.54 18.40
C PHE A 174 12.23 3.90 18.79
N GLN A 175 13.08 4.92 18.70
CA GLN A 175 12.64 6.30 18.81
C GLN A 175 12.22 6.83 17.42
N PRO A 176 11.29 7.80 17.34
CA PRO A 176 10.87 8.35 16.06
C PRO A 176 12.03 8.79 15.16
N GLY A 177 13.02 9.50 15.70
CA GLY A 177 14.18 9.95 14.92
C GLY A 177 15.17 8.87 14.48
N GLU A 178 14.96 7.60 14.87
CA GLU A 178 15.71 6.43 14.39
C GLU A 178 14.99 5.68 13.26
N THR A 179 13.82 6.18 12.82
CA THR A 179 12.94 5.49 11.87
C THR A 179 12.55 6.39 10.71
N ALA A 180 12.47 5.83 9.52
CA ALA A 180 11.90 6.50 8.36
C ALA A 180 10.69 5.71 7.82
N MET A 181 9.68 6.43 7.30
CA MET A 181 8.58 5.91 6.49
C MET A 181 8.85 6.25 5.03
N ILE A 182 8.79 5.25 4.16
CA ILE A 182 9.01 5.33 2.72
C ILE A 182 7.68 5.05 2.03
N GLY A 183 7.21 5.98 1.18
CA GLY A 183 5.95 5.82 0.46
C GLY A 183 5.78 6.78 -0.69
N ASP A 184 4.80 6.52 -1.55
CA ASP A 184 4.55 7.24 -2.81
C ASP A 184 3.37 8.23 -2.72
N THR A 185 2.71 8.33 -1.56
CA THR A 185 1.53 9.18 -1.38
C THR A 185 1.64 10.12 -0.18
N LEU A 186 0.81 11.17 -0.15
CA LEU A 186 0.67 12.04 1.03
C LEU A 186 0.17 11.31 2.27
N HIS A 187 -0.54 10.18 2.13
CA HIS A 187 -0.94 9.38 3.28
C HIS A 187 0.26 8.83 4.05
N ASP A 188 1.30 8.43 3.34
CA ASP A 188 2.55 7.92 3.91
C ASP A 188 3.31 9.03 4.65
N LEU A 189 3.47 10.16 3.95
CA LEU A 189 4.22 11.29 4.49
C LEU A 189 3.51 11.93 5.69
N HIS A 190 2.18 12.04 5.65
CA HIS A 190 1.40 12.53 6.77
C HIS A 190 1.44 11.56 7.96
N ALA A 191 1.39 10.24 7.73
CA ALA A 191 1.56 9.24 8.78
C ALA A 191 2.95 9.34 9.42
N ALA A 192 4.01 9.53 8.59
CA ALA A 192 5.37 9.76 9.06
C ALA A 192 5.45 11.00 9.96
N ARG A 193 4.93 12.12 9.51
CA ARG A 193 4.90 13.38 10.30
C ARG A 193 4.10 13.23 11.57
N ALA A 194 2.95 12.58 11.54
CA ALA A 194 2.11 12.34 12.71
C ALA A 194 2.81 11.44 13.76
N ALA A 195 3.68 10.51 13.31
CA ALA A 195 4.49 9.65 14.16
C ALA A 195 5.83 10.32 14.59
N GLY A 196 6.21 11.44 13.97
CA GLY A 196 7.49 12.12 14.21
C GLY A 196 8.70 11.39 13.60
N VAL A 197 8.48 10.50 12.63
CA VAL A 197 9.54 9.79 11.90
C VAL A 197 9.92 10.54 10.63
N ILE A 198 11.06 10.19 10.02
CA ILE A 198 11.52 10.79 8.76
C ILE A 198 10.60 10.36 7.61
N ALA A 199 10.17 11.30 6.79
CA ALA A 199 9.29 11.09 5.65
C ALA A 199 10.11 11.05 4.35
N ILE A 200 10.17 9.88 3.69
CA ILE A 200 10.86 9.70 2.41
C ILE A 200 9.83 9.40 1.31
N GLY A 201 9.68 10.33 0.38
CA GLY A 201 8.83 10.14 -0.80
C GLY A 201 9.53 9.33 -1.90
N VAL A 202 8.77 8.46 -2.59
CA VAL A 202 9.23 7.78 -3.80
C VAL A 202 8.35 8.13 -4.99
N GLU A 203 8.94 8.34 -6.18
CA GLU A 203 8.23 8.68 -7.41
C GLU A 203 7.78 7.45 -8.22
N SER A 204 7.96 6.25 -7.67
CA SER A 204 7.60 5.00 -8.33
C SER A 204 6.09 4.71 -8.37
N GLY A 205 5.30 5.50 -7.66
CA GLY A 205 3.84 5.38 -7.59
C GLY A 205 3.08 6.51 -8.27
N PHE A 206 2.05 7.02 -7.60
CA PHE A 206 1.11 7.98 -8.19
C PHE A 206 1.56 9.44 -8.20
N MET A 207 2.34 9.85 -7.19
CA MET A 207 2.65 11.26 -6.99
C MET A 207 4.04 11.60 -7.49
N SER A 208 4.15 12.75 -8.18
CA SER A 208 5.44 13.29 -8.61
C SER A 208 6.21 13.91 -7.45
N ALA A 209 7.53 14.10 -7.63
CA ALA A 209 8.37 14.81 -6.68
C ALA A 209 7.78 16.18 -6.27
N GLU A 210 7.23 16.93 -7.23
CA GLU A 210 6.62 18.24 -6.95
C GLU A 210 5.42 18.15 -5.99
N GLN A 211 4.62 17.08 -6.12
CA GLN A 211 3.46 16.85 -5.26
C GLN A 211 3.86 16.36 -3.85
N LEU A 212 4.95 15.59 -3.75
CA LEU A 212 5.45 15.04 -2.48
C LEU A 212 6.30 16.06 -1.69
N ALA A 213 6.99 16.97 -2.40
CA ALA A 213 7.97 17.88 -1.81
C ALA A 213 7.51 18.71 -0.60
N PRO A 214 6.24 19.18 -0.51
CA PRO A 214 5.79 19.95 0.64
C PRO A 214 5.80 19.16 1.96
N ASP A 215 5.70 17.83 1.89
CA ASP A 215 5.50 16.94 3.04
C ASP A 215 6.64 15.92 3.22
N ALA A 216 7.55 15.77 2.27
CA ALA A 216 8.71 14.88 2.35
C ALA A 216 9.93 15.59 2.95
N ASP A 217 10.72 14.86 3.77
CA ASP A 217 12.06 15.30 4.16
C ASP A 217 13.08 14.99 3.06
N TYR A 218 12.87 13.89 2.33
CA TYR A 218 13.67 13.46 1.19
C TYR A 218 12.78 12.86 0.10
N ILE A 219 13.23 12.94 -1.15
CA ILE A 219 12.56 12.31 -2.30
C ILE A 219 13.59 11.53 -3.11
N ILE A 220 13.22 10.33 -3.53
CA ILE A 220 14.01 9.47 -4.42
C ILE A 220 13.13 8.93 -5.54
N SER A 221 13.71 8.52 -6.66
CA SER A 221 12.93 7.98 -7.79
C SER A 221 12.20 6.67 -7.43
N ASP A 222 12.86 5.82 -6.68
CA ASP A 222 12.37 4.51 -6.24
C ASP A 222 13.26 3.94 -5.13
N ILE A 223 12.85 2.84 -4.51
CA ILE A 223 13.58 2.24 -3.38
C ILE A 223 15.01 1.78 -3.71
N SER A 224 15.39 1.61 -4.98
CA SER A 224 16.77 1.26 -5.37
C SER A 224 17.78 2.35 -5.01
N LYS A 225 17.32 3.60 -4.86
CA LYS A 225 18.13 4.76 -4.47
C LYS A 225 18.26 4.93 -2.95
N LEU A 226 17.56 4.11 -2.18
CA LEU A 226 17.51 4.28 -0.72
C LEU A 226 18.88 4.11 -0.07
N SER A 227 19.68 3.12 -0.51
CA SER A 227 21.03 2.92 0.03
C SER A 227 21.95 4.12 -0.18
N ASP A 228 21.88 4.77 -1.35
CA ASP A 228 22.65 5.96 -1.66
C ASP A 228 22.21 7.13 -0.78
N LEU A 229 20.90 7.34 -0.62
CA LEU A 229 20.34 8.37 0.27
C LEU A 229 20.83 8.16 1.71
N LEU A 230 20.70 6.95 2.25
CA LEU A 230 21.07 6.64 3.64
C LEU A 230 22.56 6.88 3.92
N GLN A 231 23.44 6.72 2.93
CA GLN A 231 24.86 7.07 3.07
C GLN A 231 25.08 8.57 3.21
N THR A 232 24.23 9.42 2.61
CA THR A 232 24.35 10.88 2.71
C THR A 232 23.79 11.43 4.02
N MET A 233 22.93 10.66 4.70
CA MET A 233 22.28 11.05 5.97
C MET A 233 23.15 10.74 7.20
N ASN A 234 24.18 9.92 7.06
CA ASN A 234 25.14 9.53 8.11
C ASN A 234 26.39 10.42 8.04
#